data_44cc9d81ba19e370830b43c1681c8785
#
_entry.id   44cc9d81ba19e370830b43c1681c8785
#
_cell.length_a   1.000
_cell.length_b   1.000
_cell.length_c   1.000
_cell.angle_alpha   90.00
_cell.angle_beta   90.00
_cell.angle_gamma   90.00
#
_symmetry.space_group_name_H-M   'P 1'
#
loop_
_entity.id
_entity.type
_entity.pdbx_description
1 polymer ?
#
loop_
_entity_poly.entity_id
_entity_poly.type
_entity_poly.pdbx_seq_one_letter_code
_entity_poly.pdbx_strand_id
1 'polypeptide(L)'
;MAQQGSGYQARYKRILLKLSGEALMGSEEFGIDPKVLDRMALEVGQLVGIGVQVGLVIGGGNLFRAAALSAAGMDRVTGDHLGLLSTVMTALALRDALGRANTTSIVMSANSMVGGTR
;
A
#
# COMPACT_ATOMS: atom_id res chain seq x y z
N MET A 1 1.32 -2.16 -20.58
CA MET A 1 1.73 -3.00 -20.75
C MET A 1 1.06 -4.02 -21.21
N ALA A 2 0.66 -4.04 -21.86
CA ALA A 2 -0.05 -4.83 -22.24
C ALA A 2 0.34 -6.03 -22.65
N GLN A 3 1.25 -6.19 -23.10
CA GLN A 3 1.53 -7.22 -23.61
C GLN A 3 1.92 -8.27 -22.95
N GLN A 4 1.66 -8.58 -22.17
CA GLN A 4 2.10 -9.58 -21.50
C GLN A 4 1.79 -10.76 -22.10
N GLY A 5 1.52 -10.98 -23.06
CA GLY A 5 1.21 -12.18 -23.63
C GLY A 5 2.27 -13.15 -23.70
N SER A 6 2.08 -14.18 -24.47
CA SER A 6 3.00 -15.25 -24.57
C SER A 6 4.30 -14.73 -25.09
N GLY A 7 5.34 -15.22 -24.68
CA GLY A 7 6.67 -14.79 -25.07
C GLY A 7 7.23 -13.69 -24.22
N TYR A 8 6.41 -13.02 -23.43
CA TYR A 8 6.93 -11.97 -22.59
C TYR A 8 7.57 -12.57 -21.36
N GLN A 9 8.75 -12.12 -21.01
CA GLN A 9 9.43 -12.60 -19.83
C GLN A 9 9.81 -11.43 -18.97
N ALA A 10 9.58 -11.56 -17.68
CA ALA A 10 9.99 -10.54 -16.75
C ALA A 10 11.51 -10.56 -16.61
N ARG A 11 12.10 -9.37 -16.54
CA ARG A 11 13.51 -9.26 -16.34
C ARG A 11 13.91 -9.70 -14.95
N TYR A 12 13.07 -9.43 -13.95
CA TYR A 12 13.36 -9.81 -12.60
C TYR A 12 12.26 -10.73 -12.10
N LYS A 13 12.63 -11.70 -11.27
CA LYS A 13 11.65 -12.63 -10.71
C LYS A 13 11.05 -12.12 -9.45
N ARG A 14 11.69 -11.17 -8.78
CA ARG A 14 11.22 -10.67 -7.49
C ARG A 14 11.60 -9.22 -7.40
N ILE A 15 10.65 -8.38 -7.05
CA ILE A 15 10.91 -6.95 -6.92
C ILE A 15 10.32 -6.45 -5.62
N LEU A 16 10.90 -5.38 -5.13
CA LEU A 16 10.39 -4.69 -3.96
C LEU A 16 10.09 -3.26 -4.39
N LEU A 17 8.84 -2.85 -4.22
CA LEU A 17 8.42 -1.50 -4.55
C LEU A 17 8.16 -0.74 -3.27
N LYS A 18 8.71 0.45 -3.19
CA LYS A 18 8.49 1.32 -2.04
C LYS A 18 7.58 2.44 -2.49
N LEU A 19 6.46 2.60 -1.82
CA LEU A 19 5.46 3.60 -2.17
C LEU A 19 5.29 4.56 -1.02
N SER A 20 5.41 5.84 -1.29
CA SER A 20 5.12 6.82 -0.26
C SER A 20 3.61 6.98 -0.14
N GLY A 21 3.15 7.45 1.00
CA GLY A 21 1.74 7.71 1.18
C GLY A 21 1.21 8.72 0.17
N GLU A 22 2.06 9.65 -0.24
CA GLU A 22 1.66 10.67 -1.20
C GLU A 22 1.38 10.11 -2.58
N ALA A 23 2.01 8.99 -2.92
CA ALA A 23 1.75 8.37 -4.21
C ALA A 23 0.31 7.87 -4.33
N LEU A 24 -0.35 7.61 -3.21
CA LEU A 24 -1.72 7.13 -3.21
C LEU A 24 -2.74 8.25 -3.08
N MET A 25 -2.26 9.47 -2.94
CA MET A 25 -3.14 10.60 -2.71
C MET A 25 -3.82 11.08 -3.97
N GLY A 26 -3.21 10.87 -5.11
CA GLY A 26 -3.77 11.32 -6.37
C GLY A 26 -3.86 12.84 -6.39
N SER A 27 -5.03 13.36 -6.74
CA SER A 27 -5.23 14.79 -6.77
C SER A 27 -5.79 15.32 -5.46
N GLU A 28 -5.99 14.46 -4.46
CA GLU A 28 -6.50 14.89 -3.18
C GLU A 28 -5.41 15.56 -2.36
N GLU A 29 -5.80 16.36 -1.39
CA GLU A 29 -4.82 17.00 -0.52
C GLU A 29 -4.24 16.01 0.48
N PHE A 30 -4.98 15.01 0.86
CA PHE A 30 -4.50 13.97 1.75
C PHE A 30 -5.41 12.77 1.59
N GLY A 31 -5.01 11.68 2.20
CA GLY A 31 -5.82 10.47 2.15
C GLY A 31 -5.40 9.58 1.00
N ILE A 32 -6.32 8.74 0.57
CA ILE A 32 -6.08 7.76 -0.47
C ILE A 32 -7.13 7.96 -1.56
N ASP A 33 -6.66 8.10 -2.78
CA ASP A 33 -7.56 8.22 -3.93
C ASP A 33 -7.90 6.81 -4.41
N PRO A 34 -9.16 6.42 -4.38
CA PRO A 34 -9.53 5.06 -4.80
C PRO A 34 -9.14 4.74 -6.24
N LYS A 35 -9.13 5.74 -7.11
CA LYS A 35 -8.76 5.49 -8.50
C LYS A 35 -7.29 5.15 -8.64
N VAL A 36 -6.44 5.83 -7.87
CA VAL A 36 -5.01 5.55 -7.88
C VAL A 36 -4.77 4.17 -7.28
N LEU A 37 -5.47 3.85 -6.21
CA LEU A 37 -5.33 2.57 -5.55
C LEU A 37 -5.70 1.42 -6.50
N ASP A 38 -6.80 1.57 -7.20
CA ASP A 38 -7.25 0.53 -8.13
C ASP A 38 -6.30 0.39 -9.31
N ARG A 39 -5.75 1.49 -9.81
CA ARG A 39 -4.79 1.42 -10.90
C ARG A 39 -3.51 0.73 -10.46
N MET A 40 -3.02 1.04 -9.27
CA MET A 40 -1.85 0.36 -8.75
C MET A 40 -2.09 -1.11 -8.58
N ALA A 41 -3.26 -1.48 -8.10
CA ALA A 41 -3.58 -2.88 -7.90
C ALA A 41 -3.58 -3.64 -9.22
N LEU A 42 -4.09 -3.02 -10.28
CA LEU A 42 -4.06 -3.65 -11.59
C LEU A 42 -2.64 -3.81 -12.09
N GLU A 43 -1.80 -2.81 -11.90
CA GLU A 43 -0.42 -2.90 -12.37
C GLU A 43 0.36 -3.96 -11.62
N VAL A 44 0.18 -4.04 -10.31
CA VAL A 44 0.82 -5.09 -9.53
C VAL A 44 0.30 -6.45 -9.95
N GLY A 45 -1.00 -6.56 -10.19
CA GLY A 45 -1.60 -7.80 -10.64
C GLY A 45 -1.03 -8.29 -11.96
N GLN A 46 -0.74 -7.36 -12.85
CA GLN A 46 -0.11 -7.73 -14.12
C GLN A 46 1.28 -8.30 -13.92
N LEU A 47 2.06 -7.73 -13.01
CA LEU A 47 3.38 -8.26 -12.71
C LEU A 47 3.29 -9.65 -12.10
N VAL A 48 2.38 -9.84 -11.18
CA VAL A 48 2.19 -11.14 -10.56
C VAL A 48 1.75 -12.15 -11.60
N GLY A 49 0.92 -11.72 -12.55
CA GLY A 49 0.41 -12.59 -13.59
C GLY A 49 1.48 -13.12 -14.52
N ILE A 50 2.58 -12.41 -14.68
CA ILE A 50 3.69 -12.89 -15.52
C ILE A 50 4.77 -13.55 -14.66
N GLY A 51 4.48 -13.85 -13.41
CA GLY A 51 5.39 -14.65 -12.60
C GLY A 51 6.32 -13.87 -11.68
N VAL A 52 6.13 -12.57 -11.55
CA VAL A 52 6.97 -11.76 -10.68
C VAL A 52 6.41 -11.78 -9.26
N GLN A 53 7.28 -12.01 -8.28
CA GLN A 53 6.89 -11.87 -6.89
C GLN A 53 7.09 -10.42 -6.50
N VAL A 54 6.08 -9.80 -5.93
CA VAL A 54 6.11 -8.38 -5.63
C VAL A 54 5.96 -8.17 -4.13
N GLY A 55 6.92 -7.45 -3.55
CA GLY A 55 6.79 -6.97 -2.19
C GLY A 55 6.52 -5.47 -2.25
N LEU A 56 5.59 -5.00 -1.42
CA LEU A 56 5.26 -3.59 -1.37
C LEU A 56 5.56 -3.06 0.01
N VAL A 57 6.33 -1.98 0.07
CA VAL A 57 6.59 -1.27 1.32
C VAL A 57 5.84 0.06 1.23
N ILE A 58 4.95 0.29 2.17
CA ILE A 58 4.03 1.39 2.08
C ILE A 58 4.17 2.29 3.29
N GLY A 59 4.15 3.58 3.06
CA GLY A 59 4.07 4.55 4.13
C GLY A 59 2.65 5.09 4.24
N GLY A 60 2.29 5.55 5.40
CA GLY A 60 0.99 6.15 5.64
C GLY A 60 1.06 7.63 5.95
N GLY A 61 2.13 8.28 5.53
CA GLY A 61 2.41 9.64 5.98
C GLY A 61 1.33 10.66 5.71
N ASN A 62 0.65 10.58 4.58
CA ASN A 62 -0.36 11.56 4.27
C ASN A 62 -1.60 11.41 5.15
N LEU A 63 -1.96 10.22 5.55
CA LEU A 63 -3.05 10.03 6.48
C LEU A 63 -2.67 10.54 7.86
N PHE A 64 -1.45 10.23 8.30
CA PHE A 64 -0.99 10.68 9.60
C PHE A 64 -0.83 12.18 9.63
N ARG A 65 -0.38 12.78 8.54
CA ARG A 65 -0.17 14.22 8.49
C ARG A 65 -1.49 14.96 8.72
N ALA A 66 -2.58 14.48 8.12
CA ALA A 66 -3.88 15.08 8.33
C ALA A 66 -4.30 14.98 9.78
N ALA A 67 -4.07 13.83 10.39
CA ALA A 67 -4.40 13.64 11.80
C ALA A 67 -3.56 14.55 12.69
N ALA A 68 -2.28 14.72 12.36
CA ALA A 68 -1.40 15.56 13.16
C ALA A 68 -1.82 17.02 13.12
N LEU A 69 -2.31 17.49 11.99
CA LEU A 69 -2.76 18.86 11.89
C LEU A 69 -3.95 19.13 12.79
N SER A 70 -4.84 18.17 12.94
CA SER A 70 -6.00 18.39 13.79
C SER A 70 -5.73 18.04 15.24
N ALA A 71 -4.60 17.44 15.54
CA ALA A 71 -4.27 17.03 16.88
C ALA A 71 -2.99 17.70 17.37
N ALA A 72 -2.84 18.96 17.09
CA ALA A 72 -1.66 19.70 17.51
C ALA A 72 -1.53 19.63 19.03
N GLY A 73 -0.34 19.38 19.53
CA GLY A 73 -0.13 19.24 20.95
C GLY A 73 -0.22 17.81 21.45
N MET A 74 -0.45 16.87 20.57
CA MET A 74 -0.53 15.49 20.92
C MET A 74 0.78 14.96 21.49
N ASP A 75 0.66 14.03 22.42
CA ASP A 75 1.79 13.34 22.96
C ASP A 75 2.55 12.58 21.89
N ARG A 76 3.87 12.53 22.02
CA ARG A 76 4.69 11.92 21.00
C ARG A 76 4.42 10.43 20.82
N VAL A 77 4.22 9.72 21.94
CA VAL A 77 3.94 8.29 21.87
C VAL A 77 2.64 8.04 21.12
N THR A 78 1.64 8.87 21.37
CA THR A 78 0.38 8.79 20.67
C THR A 78 0.58 9.07 19.18
N GLY A 79 1.40 10.07 18.87
CA GLY A 79 1.69 10.38 17.47
C GLY A 79 2.37 9.24 16.75
N ASP A 80 3.30 8.57 17.42
CA ASP A 80 3.98 7.42 16.84
C ASP A 80 3.00 6.27 16.57
N HIS A 81 2.07 6.06 17.49
CA HIS A 81 1.06 5.02 17.30
C HIS A 81 0.13 5.37 16.12
N LEU A 82 -0.23 6.62 15.98
CA LEU A 82 -1.05 7.03 14.85
C LEU A 82 -0.32 6.83 13.53
N GLY A 83 0.97 7.12 13.50
CA GLY A 83 1.75 6.88 12.30
C GLY A 83 1.77 5.42 11.92
N LEU A 84 1.95 4.54 12.90
CA LEU A 84 1.92 3.11 12.65
C LEU A 84 0.55 2.67 12.15
N LEU A 85 -0.51 3.12 12.79
CA LEU A 85 -1.85 2.73 12.40
C LEU A 85 -2.19 3.21 10.99
N SER A 86 -1.75 4.41 10.63
CA SER A 86 -2.02 4.92 9.30
C SER A 86 -1.34 4.07 8.24
N THR A 87 -0.16 3.55 8.53
CA THR A 87 0.53 2.65 7.62
C THR A 87 -0.25 1.36 7.44
N VAL A 88 -0.76 0.80 8.54
CA VAL A 88 -1.55 -0.42 8.48
C VAL A 88 -2.84 -0.19 7.71
N MET A 89 -3.51 0.94 7.94
CA MET A 89 -4.74 1.27 7.24
C MET A 89 -4.50 1.33 5.74
N THR A 90 -3.43 1.96 5.32
CA THR A 90 -3.08 2.06 3.91
C THR A 90 -2.82 0.68 3.32
N ALA A 91 -2.10 -0.15 4.05
CA ALA A 91 -1.81 -1.50 3.57
C ALA A 91 -3.08 -2.34 3.42
N LEU A 92 -4.02 -2.20 4.35
CA LEU A 92 -5.27 -2.93 4.26
C LEU A 92 -6.11 -2.46 3.07
N ALA A 93 -6.11 -1.17 2.80
CA ALA A 93 -6.83 -0.63 1.65
C ALA A 93 -6.25 -1.18 0.35
N LEU A 94 -4.93 -1.25 0.28
CA LEU A 94 -4.29 -1.78 -0.92
C LEU A 94 -4.54 -3.28 -1.06
N ARG A 95 -4.55 -4.01 0.06
CA ARG A 95 -4.87 -5.44 0.00
C ARG A 95 -6.27 -5.66 -0.56
N ASP A 96 -7.22 -4.83 -0.15
CA ASP A 96 -8.58 -4.94 -0.66
C ASP A 96 -8.62 -4.67 -2.16
N ALA A 97 -7.90 -3.64 -2.61
CA ALA A 97 -7.86 -3.33 -4.03
C ALA A 97 -7.23 -4.46 -4.84
N LEU A 98 -6.16 -5.07 -4.30
CA LEU A 98 -5.52 -6.19 -4.96
C LEU A 98 -6.49 -7.38 -5.05
N GLY A 99 -7.25 -7.63 -3.99
CA GLY A 99 -8.24 -8.70 -4.01
C GLY A 99 -9.31 -8.47 -5.06
N ARG A 100 -9.76 -7.23 -5.21
CA ARG A 100 -10.72 -6.90 -6.26
C ARG A 100 -10.12 -7.06 -7.66
N ALA A 101 -8.81 -7.00 -7.76
CA ALA A 101 -8.11 -7.24 -9.02
C ALA A 101 -7.64 -8.69 -9.13
N ASN A 102 -8.19 -9.57 -8.29
CA ASN A 102 -7.89 -11.00 -8.31
C ASN A 102 -6.45 -11.33 -7.97
N THR A 103 -5.81 -10.53 -7.16
CA THR A 103 -4.44 -10.77 -6.73
C THR A 103 -4.43 -10.96 -5.21
N THR A 104 -4.00 -12.12 -4.76
CA THR A 104 -3.93 -12.43 -3.34
C THR A 104 -2.70 -11.77 -2.73
N SER A 105 -2.84 -11.23 -1.54
CA SER A 105 -1.73 -10.61 -0.86
C SER A 105 -1.83 -10.82 0.64
N ILE A 106 -0.72 -10.59 1.33
CA ILE A 106 -0.64 -10.70 2.77
C ILE A 106 -0.07 -9.39 3.30
N VAL A 107 -0.71 -8.86 4.33
CA VAL A 107 -0.22 -7.65 4.98
C VAL A 107 0.61 -8.05 6.18
N MET A 108 1.79 -7.47 6.30
CA MET A 108 2.67 -7.71 7.42
C MET A 108 3.05 -6.38 8.05
N SER A 109 3.18 -6.39 9.35
CA SER A 109 3.58 -5.20 10.10
C SER A 109 4.69 -5.60 11.06
N ALA A 110 5.56 -4.66 11.38
CA ALA A 110 6.62 -4.91 12.33
C ALA A 110 6.09 -5.05 13.75
N ASN A 111 4.88 -4.55 14.00
CA ASN A 111 4.31 -4.63 15.34
C ASN A 111 3.23 -5.69 15.37
N SER A 112 3.09 -6.32 16.52
CA SER A 112 2.01 -7.26 16.72
C SER A 112 0.71 -6.52 16.78
N MET A 113 -0.32 -7.09 16.23
CA MET A 113 -1.63 -6.53 16.29
C MET A 113 -2.56 -7.56 16.91
N VAL A 114 -3.46 -7.08 17.72
CA VAL A 114 -4.42 -7.97 18.32
C VAL A 114 -5.28 -8.56 17.24
N GLY A 115 -5.40 -9.83 17.25
CA GLY A 115 -6.15 -10.48 16.25
C GLY A 115 -5.40 -10.70 15.01
N GLY A 116 -4.16 -10.42 15.03
CA GLY A 116 -3.29 -10.53 14.22
C GLY A 116 -3.23 -11.05 13.01
N THR A 117 -2.55 -10.44 12.28
CA THR A 117 -2.20 -10.84 11.10
C THR A 117 -0.86 -11.20 11.27
N ARG A 118 -0.49 -12.20 11.06
CA ARG A 118 0.82 -12.53 11.20
C ARG A 118 1.26 -13.13 10.02
#